data_9b634e46c23363c3a56ad73809c65619
#
_entry.id   9b634e46c23363c3a56ad73809c65619
#
_cell.length_a   1.000
_cell.length_b   1.000
_cell.length_c   1.000
_cell.angle_alpha   90.00
_cell.angle_beta   90.00
_cell.angle_gamma   90.00
#
_symmetry.space_group_name_H-M   'P 1'
#
loop_
_entity.id
_entity.type
_entity.pdbx_description
1 polymer ?
#
loop_
_entity_poly.entity_id
_entity_poly.type
_entity_poly.pdbx_seq_one_letter_code
_entity_poly.pdbx_strand_id
1 'polypeptide(L)'
;MGFLSEYNSKLTSAETAVKCVKSGDWVEYTSNLGFPAACDLALSKRRDELNGVKIRGDLIFGPIQAIERDPDMEHFVYNTWHCSGYERKMCDRGRAFFEPMVFRNLAWYYKNFLTSDVCMVTVSGMDDDGYFYFGPSLGMSKCIADNSKIVIVEVNRNIPRIKGSEESRIHISEVDYIVETGDPPLFEMPNPAPTETDVKIANLLLPYIKDGACVQLGIGGMPNALGELIADSDLKDLGMHTELCSDGYLAMFKAGKLTNAKKTLHPGKGVLGLAIGSHEFNEWLNDNPGYIGYPLSYVNDPYVISQNDNMVSINACIGADLYGQISSESSGTRQISGTGGQLDFVCGAQMSNGGKAFICMSSTHTDKSGVMHSRIVPTFSGDIITTPRSLAFYVATEYGVVNLAGLTTWERADAMISIAHPDFRDELIKAAEANRIWLPSNKR
;
A
#
# COMPACT_ATOMS: atom_id res chain seq x y z
N MET A 1 27.10 -16.67 26.25
CA MET A 1 27.11 -17.48 25.02
C MET A 1 25.74 -17.38 24.36
N GLY A 2 25.36 -16.17 24.25
CA GLY A 2 24.02 -15.78 23.91
C GLY A 2 23.39 -16.30 22.63
N PHE A 3 22.71 -15.44 21.95
CA PHE A 3 21.89 -15.72 20.78
C PHE A 3 22.66 -16.26 19.56
N LEU A 4 24.00 -16.03 19.48
CA LEU A 4 24.83 -16.57 18.39
C LEU A 4 24.87 -18.12 18.37
N SER A 5 24.85 -18.76 19.54
CA SER A 5 24.79 -20.25 19.60
C SER A 5 23.44 -20.75 19.11
N GLU A 6 22.35 -20.07 19.46
CA GLU A 6 21.01 -20.39 18.99
C GLU A 6 20.89 -20.11 17.49
N TYR A 7 21.42 -18.98 17.01
CA TYR A 7 21.49 -18.65 15.58
C TYR A 7 22.15 -19.77 14.78
N ASN A 8 23.33 -20.19 15.19
CA ASN A 8 24.05 -21.27 14.49
C ASN A 8 23.31 -22.62 14.52
N SER A 9 22.53 -22.89 15.56
CA SER A 9 21.74 -24.14 15.65
C SER A 9 20.53 -24.15 14.72
N LYS A 10 19.99 -22.97 14.36
CA LYS A 10 18.84 -22.78 13.46
C LYS A 10 19.25 -22.47 12.02
N LEU A 11 20.55 -22.15 11.82
CA LEU A 11 21.09 -21.83 10.49
C LEU A 11 21.10 -23.04 9.59
N THR A 12 20.52 -22.90 8.40
CA THR A 12 20.43 -23.98 7.41
C THR A 12 20.32 -23.42 5.99
N SER A 13 20.33 -24.30 4.97
CA SER A 13 20.06 -23.88 3.59
C SER A 13 18.56 -23.72 3.33
N ALA A 14 18.20 -22.92 2.34
CA ALA A 14 16.82 -22.76 1.91
C ALA A 14 16.17 -24.10 1.53
N GLU A 15 16.91 -24.98 0.83
CA GLU A 15 16.44 -26.31 0.45
C GLU A 15 16.14 -27.20 1.66
N THR A 16 16.85 -27.01 2.77
CA THR A 16 16.59 -27.75 4.00
C THR A 16 15.42 -27.15 4.76
N ALA A 17 15.38 -25.83 4.91
CA ALA A 17 14.32 -25.13 5.62
C ALA A 17 12.94 -25.44 5.03
N VAL A 18 12.79 -25.36 3.69
CA VAL A 18 11.50 -25.58 3.03
C VAL A 18 11.01 -27.03 3.06
N LYS A 19 11.82 -28.00 3.56
CA LYS A 19 11.36 -29.39 3.74
C LYS A 19 10.22 -29.53 4.75
N CYS A 20 10.04 -28.55 5.63
CA CYS A 20 8.92 -28.52 6.57
C CYS A 20 7.56 -28.37 5.87
N VAL A 21 7.50 -27.79 4.66
CA VAL A 21 6.26 -27.62 3.90
C VAL A 21 5.73 -28.98 3.42
N LYS A 22 4.44 -29.19 3.61
CA LYS A 22 3.69 -30.39 3.26
C LYS A 22 2.59 -30.08 2.25
N SER A 23 2.13 -31.09 1.53
CA SER A 23 0.96 -30.97 0.66
C SER A 23 -0.26 -30.46 1.45
N GLY A 24 -0.96 -29.49 0.88
CA GLY A 24 -2.14 -28.87 1.48
C GLY A 24 -1.85 -27.69 2.42
N ASP A 25 -0.60 -27.42 2.78
CA ASP A 25 -0.21 -26.31 3.67
C ASP A 25 -0.55 -24.95 3.07
N TRP A 26 -0.75 -23.99 3.97
CA TRP A 26 -0.71 -22.55 3.69
C TRP A 26 0.66 -21.97 4.02
N VAL A 27 1.29 -21.37 3.02
CA VAL A 27 2.60 -20.72 3.11
C VAL A 27 2.43 -19.21 2.94
N GLU A 28 3.04 -18.44 3.81
CA GLU A 28 2.96 -16.97 3.81
C GLU A 28 4.29 -16.36 3.36
N TYR A 29 4.25 -15.45 2.39
CA TYR A 29 5.42 -14.72 1.86
C TYR A 29 5.48 -13.27 2.33
N THR A 30 4.66 -12.90 3.28
CA THR A 30 4.52 -11.51 3.76
C THR A 30 4.41 -10.50 2.60
N SER A 31 5.02 -9.33 2.70
CA SER A 31 4.83 -8.23 1.74
C SER A 31 6.15 -7.66 1.25
N ASN A 32 6.17 -7.12 0.04
CA ASN A 32 7.15 -6.16 -0.44
C ASN A 32 8.60 -6.71 -0.30
N LEU A 33 9.51 -6.00 0.38
CA LEU A 33 10.90 -6.43 0.59
C LEU A 33 11.03 -7.60 1.60
N GLY A 34 9.93 -7.99 2.25
CA GLY A 34 9.85 -9.21 3.05
C GLY A 34 9.75 -10.49 2.23
N PHE A 35 9.64 -10.42 0.91
CA PHE A 35 9.53 -11.58 0.02
C PHE A 35 10.73 -12.53 0.17
N PRO A 36 10.51 -13.84 0.49
CA PRO A 36 11.56 -14.81 0.77
C PRO A 36 12.08 -15.47 -0.51
N ALA A 37 12.88 -14.78 -1.30
CA ALA A 37 13.25 -15.18 -2.65
C ALA A 37 14.03 -16.51 -2.71
N ALA A 38 14.90 -16.80 -1.74
CA ALA A 38 15.66 -18.04 -1.72
C ALA A 38 14.78 -19.24 -1.31
N CYS A 39 13.90 -19.04 -0.33
CA CYS A 39 12.94 -20.08 0.07
C CYS A 39 11.89 -20.33 -1.01
N ASP A 40 11.39 -19.30 -1.70
CA ASP A 40 10.48 -19.45 -2.85
C ASP A 40 11.14 -20.28 -3.96
N LEU A 41 12.39 -19.96 -4.32
CA LEU A 41 13.14 -20.74 -5.31
C LEU A 41 13.35 -22.20 -4.84
N ALA A 42 13.66 -22.41 -3.57
CA ALA A 42 13.84 -23.76 -3.02
C ALA A 42 12.51 -24.54 -2.98
N LEU A 43 11.42 -23.88 -2.56
CA LEU A 43 10.08 -24.46 -2.54
C LEU A 43 9.62 -24.87 -3.94
N SER A 44 9.84 -24.01 -4.93
CA SER A 44 9.45 -24.28 -6.32
C SER A 44 10.12 -25.53 -6.92
N LYS A 45 11.32 -25.91 -6.43
CA LYS A 45 12.02 -27.13 -6.85
C LYS A 45 11.36 -28.40 -6.31
N ARG A 46 10.54 -28.29 -5.26
CA ARG A 46 9.79 -29.39 -4.65
C ARG A 46 8.41 -29.60 -5.29
N ARG A 47 8.15 -28.96 -6.42
CA ARG A 47 6.90 -29.05 -7.16
C ARG A 47 6.38 -30.47 -7.27
N ASP A 48 7.20 -31.39 -7.75
CA ASP A 48 6.80 -32.78 -8.03
C ASP A 48 6.59 -33.64 -6.74
N GLU A 49 6.96 -33.10 -5.56
CA GLU A 49 6.77 -33.76 -4.25
C GLU A 49 5.50 -33.26 -3.54
N LEU A 50 4.98 -32.08 -3.91
CA LEU A 50 3.94 -31.34 -3.18
C LEU A 50 2.68 -31.21 -4.03
N ASN A 51 1.51 -31.20 -3.37
CA ASN A 51 0.21 -30.95 -4.02
C ASN A 51 -0.65 -30.04 -3.17
N GLY A 52 -1.34 -29.11 -3.82
CA GLY A 52 -2.35 -28.25 -3.20
C GLY A 52 -1.79 -27.30 -2.15
N VAL A 53 -0.51 -26.91 -2.24
CA VAL A 53 0.09 -25.89 -1.39
C VAL A 53 -0.47 -24.54 -1.81
N LYS A 54 -0.99 -23.79 -0.86
CA LYS A 54 -1.54 -22.45 -1.06
C LYS A 54 -0.54 -21.42 -0.53
N ILE A 55 -0.20 -20.47 -1.35
CA ILE A 55 0.76 -19.43 -1.03
C ILE A 55 0.01 -18.10 -0.95
N ARG A 56 0.31 -17.30 0.07
CA ARG A 56 -0.24 -15.95 0.26
C ARG A 56 0.88 -14.92 0.33
N GLY A 57 0.71 -13.79 -0.33
CA GLY A 57 1.64 -12.66 -0.30
C GLY A 57 1.00 -11.43 -0.91
N ASP A 58 1.69 -10.29 -0.88
CA ASP A 58 1.22 -9.06 -1.53
C ASP A 58 2.38 -8.13 -1.89
N LEU A 59 2.13 -7.24 -2.85
CA LEU A 59 3.10 -6.25 -3.31
C LEU A 59 4.47 -6.85 -3.68
N ILE A 60 4.49 -8.06 -4.23
CA ILE A 60 5.72 -8.70 -4.66
C ILE A 60 6.10 -8.22 -6.06
N PHE A 61 7.29 -7.64 -6.19
CA PHE A 61 7.70 -6.93 -7.42
C PHE A 61 8.44 -7.79 -8.44
N GLY A 62 8.86 -8.97 -8.05
CA GLY A 62 9.63 -9.88 -8.90
C GLY A 62 8.90 -11.21 -9.16
N PRO A 63 9.51 -12.05 -10.02
CA PRO A 63 8.93 -13.36 -10.31
C PRO A 63 8.87 -14.24 -9.06
N ILE A 64 7.71 -14.82 -8.81
CA ILE A 64 7.49 -15.83 -7.79
C ILE A 64 7.73 -17.19 -8.44
N GLN A 65 8.80 -17.88 -8.04
CA GLN A 65 9.25 -19.11 -8.69
C GLN A 65 8.24 -20.25 -8.54
N ALA A 66 7.53 -20.31 -7.42
CA ALA A 66 6.44 -21.26 -7.24
C ALA A 66 5.36 -21.13 -8.32
N ILE A 67 5.01 -19.90 -8.75
CA ILE A 67 4.06 -19.67 -9.85
C ILE A 67 4.71 -19.95 -11.21
N GLU A 68 5.94 -19.44 -11.43
CA GLU A 68 6.57 -19.51 -12.74
C GLU A 68 6.88 -20.94 -13.17
N ARG A 69 7.21 -21.81 -12.21
CA ARG A 69 7.54 -23.23 -12.46
C ARG A 69 6.35 -24.17 -12.42
N ASP A 70 5.19 -23.69 -12.02
CA ASP A 70 3.93 -24.44 -11.99
C ASP A 70 2.82 -23.70 -12.76
N PRO A 71 2.96 -23.56 -14.11
CA PRO A 71 2.06 -22.75 -14.92
C PRO A 71 0.61 -23.23 -14.91
N ASP A 72 0.38 -24.51 -14.66
CA ASP A 72 -0.95 -25.12 -14.67
C ASP A 72 -1.57 -25.18 -13.26
N MET A 73 -0.86 -24.68 -12.25
CA MET A 73 -1.29 -24.65 -10.83
C MET A 73 -1.70 -26.03 -10.29
N GLU A 74 -1.00 -27.05 -10.70
CA GLU A 74 -1.26 -28.42 -10.23
C GLU A 74 -0.75 -28.64 -8.81
N HIS A 75 0.27 -27.88 -8.38
CA HIS A 75 0.99 -28.07 -7.13
C HIS A 75 0.85 -26.86 -6.19
N PHE A 76 0.94 -25.62 -6.74
CA PHE A 76 0.91 -24.37 -6.00
C PHE A 76 -0.23 -23.48 -6.47
N VAL A 77 -0.93 -22.84 -5.51
CA VAL A 77 -1.96 -21.84 -5.78
C VAL A 77 -1.57 -20.54 -5.07
N TYR A 78 -1.36 -19.47 -5.83
CA TYR A 78 -0.96 -18.19 -5.27
C TYR A 78 -2.16 -17.26 -5.07
N ASN A 79 -2.20 -16.60 -3.92
CA ASN A 79 -3.21 -15.66 -3.53
C ASN A 79 -2.55 -14.34 -3.11
N THR A 80 -3.18 -13.20 -3.46
CA THR A 80 -2.66 -11.88 -3.12
C THR A 80 -3.79 -10.97 -2.64
N TRP A 81 -3.52 -10.14 -1.65
CA TRP A 81 -4.50 -9.15 -1.18
C TRP A 81 -4.18 -7.70 -1.63
N HIS A 82 -3.04 -7.49 -2.32
CA HIS A 82 -2.72 -6.21 -2.97
C HIS A 82 -1.76 -6.43 -4.12
N CYS A 83 -2.24 -6.29 -5.34
CA CYS A 83 -1.45 -6.61 -6.52
C CYS A 83 -0.36 -5.57 -6.82
N SER A 84 0.89 -6.01 -6.88
CA SER A 84 1.95 -5.33 -7.63
C SER A 84 1.72 -5.39 -9.14
N GLY A 85 2.59 -4.77 -9.92
CA GLY A 85 2.56 -4.90 -11.38
C GLY A 85 2.80 -6.33 -11.88
N TYR A 86 3.57 -7.14 -11.13
CA TYR A 86 3.78 -8.55 -11.43
C TYR A 86 2.54 -9.38 -11.11
N GLU A 87 2.02 -9.26 -9.91
CA GLU A 87 0.85 -10.02 -9.44
C GLU A 87 -0.40 -9.72 -10.26
N ARG A 88 -0.61 -8.46 -10.68
CA ARG A 88 -1.66 -8.08 -11.62
C ARG A 88 -1.59 -8.88 -12.92
N LYS A 89 -0.37 -9.05 -13.48
CA LYS A 89 -0.19 -9.88 -14.70
C LYS A 89 -0.49 -11.34 -14.44
N MET A 90 -0.25 -11.83 -13.22
CA MET A 90 -0.60 -13.20 -12.84
C MET A 90 -2.11 -13.36 -12.68
N CYS A 91 -2.80 -12.39 -12.07
CA CYS A 91 -4.26 -12.35 -12.02
C CYS A 91 -4.88 -12.30 -13.43
N ASP A 92 -4.35 -11.45 -14.34
CA ASP A 92 -4.78 -11.38 -15.73
C ASP A 92 -4.66 -12.72 -16.48
N ARG A 93 -3.74 -13.58 -16.07
CA ARG A 93 -3.50 -14.90 -16.66
C ARG A 93 -4.24 -16.02 -15.92
N GLY A 94 -4.99 -15.71 -14.87
CA GLY A 94 -5.65 -16.71 -14.01
C GLY A 94 -4.67 -17.54 -13.17
N ARG A 95 -3.46 -17.01 -12.90
CA ARG A 95 -2.38 -17.71 -12.16
C ARG A 95 -2.16 -17.15 -10.75
N ALA A 96 -2.97 -16.19 -10.35
CA ALA A 96 -3.06 -15.65 -9.01
C ALA A 96 -4.50 -15.26 -8.72
N PHE A 97 -4.92 -15.39 -7.46
CA PHE A 97 -6.28 -15.06 -7.04
C PHE A 97 -6.24 -13.93 -6.01
N PHE A 98 -7.15 -12.96 -6.18
CA PHE A 98 -7.24 -11.85 -5.27
C PHE A 98 -8.06 -12.24 -4.03
N GLU A 99 -7.53 -11.93 -2.85
CA GLU A 99 -8.19 -12.13 -1.55
C GLU A 99 -8.52 -10.75 -0.95
N PRO A 100 -9.79 -10.30 -0.98
CA PRO A 100 -10.15 -8.96 -0.54
C PRO A 100 -9.99 -8.81 0.97
N MET A 101 -9.09 -7.91 1.38
CA MET A 101 -8.83 -7.59 2.78
C MET A 101 -8.65 -6.10 2.99
N VAL A 102 -9.19 -5.56 4.07
CA VAL A 102 -8.88 -4.22 4.57
C VAL A 102 -7.65 -4.30 5.45
N PHE A 103 -6.63 -3.51 5.19
CA PHE A 103 -5.31 -3.64 5.82
C PHE A 103 -5.32 -3.50 7.35
N ARG A 104 -6.13 -2.61 7.91
CA ARG A 104 -6.27 -2.52 9.38
C ARG A 104 -6.75 -3.81 10.04
N ASN A 105 -7.47 -4.66 9.29
CA ASN A 105 -8.05 -5.88 9.80
C ASN A 105 -7.16 -7.12 9.58
N LEU A 106 -5.97 -7.01 8.99
CA LEU A 106 -5.10 -8.16 8.69
C LEU A 106 -4.87 -9.03 9.92
N ALA A 107 -4.43 -8.45 11.03
CA ALA A 107 -4.21 -9.20 12.26
C ALA A 107 -5.47 -9.91 12.78
N TRP A 108 -6.66 -9.31 12.58
CA TRP A 108 -7.93 -9.91 12.94
C TRP A 108 -8.29 -11.10 12.03
N TYR A 109 -8.00 -11.00 10.71
CA TYR A 109 -8.18 -12.12 9.78
C TYR A 109 -7.29 -13.30 10.15
N TYR A 110 -5.99 -13.07 10.36
CA TYR A 110 -5.04 -14.13 10.74
C TYR A 110 -5.41 -14.79 12.05
N LYS A 111 -5.80 -14.01 13.04
CA LYS A 111 -6.17 -14.56 14.36
C LYS A 111 -7.45 -15.39 14.33
N ASN A 112 -8.42 -15.09 13.46
CA ASN A 112 -9.76 -15.65 13.57
C ASN A 112 -10.18 -16.57 12.41
N PHE A 113 -9.62 -16.40 11.21
CA PHE A 113 -10.14 -17.04 10.01
C PHE A 113 -9.08 -17.66 9.10
N LEU A 114 -7.88 -17.13 9.07
CA LEU A 114 -6.86 -17.62 8.16
C LEU A 114 -6.01 -18.71 8.81
N THR A 115 -5.71 -19.74 8.04
CA THR A 115 -4.72 -20.75 8.41
C THR A 115 -3.37 -20.31 7.87
N SER A 116 -2.32 -20.43 8.67
CA SER A 116 -0.94 -20.30 8.25
C SER A 116 -0.13 -21.46 8.83
N ASP A 117 0.47 -22.26 7.98
CA ASP A 117 1.29 -23.38 8.39
C ASP A 117 2.76 -23.00 8.45
N VAL A 118 3.24 -22.26 7.45
CA VAL A 118 4.64 -21.82 7.35
C VAL A 118 4.71 -20.36 6.93
N CYS A 119 5.32 -19.51 7.76
CA CYS A 119 5.71 -18.16 7.39
C CYS A 119 7.16 -18.14 6.90
N MET A 120 7.40 -17.55 5.75
CA MET A 120 8.74 -17.29 5.21
C MET A 120 8.87 -15.79 4.99
N VAL A 121 9.87 -15.15 5.60
CA VAL A 121 10.02 -13.70 5.55
C VAL A 121 11.47 -13.26 5.50
N THR A 122 11.79 -12.31 4.63
CA THR A 122 13.10 -11.66 4.62
C THR A 122 13.18 -10.61 5.73
N VAL A 123 14.28 -10.63 6.48
CA VAL A 123 14.52 -9.78 7.67
C VAL A 123 15.94 -9.19 7.65
N SER A 124 16.19 -8.21 8.51
CA SER A 124 17.53 -7.64 8.73
C SER A 124 18.50 -8.66 9.36
N GLY A 125 19.78 -8.29 9.47
CA GLY A 125 20.70 -8.99 10.36
C GLY A 125 20.22 -8.95 11.82
N MET A 126 20.50 -10.04 12.58
CA MET A 126 20.20 -10.13 14.01
C MET A 126 21.00 -9.09 14.79
N ASP A 127 20.38 -8.42 15.75
CA ASP A 127 21.07 -7.52 16.68
C ASP A 127 21.65 -8.28 17.89
N ASP A 128 22.32 -7.53 18.77
CA ASP A 128 22.97 -8.10 19.97
C ASP A 128 21.97 -8.65 21.01
N ASP A 129 20.71 -8.20 20.93
CA ASP A 129 19.61 -8.63 21.79
C ASP A 129 18.83 -9.81 21.21
N GLY A 130 19.23 -10.33 20.05
CA GLY A 130 18.63 -11.50 19.39
C GLY A 130 17.42 -11.19 18.52
N TYR A 131 17.23 -9.94 18.12
CA TYR A 131 16.10 -9.54 17.26
C TYR A 131 16.50 -9.38 15.81
N PHE A 132 15.59 -9.80 14.93
CA PHE A 132 15.57 -9.47 13.52
C PHE A 132 14.46 -8.44 13.28
N TYR A 133 14.70 -7.46 12.39
CA TYR A 133 13.71 -6.46 12.04
C TYR A 133 13.07 -6.79 10.68
N PHE A 134 11.74 -6.65 10.60
CA PHE A 134 11.02 -6.84 9.35
C PHE A 134 11.26 -5.69 8.34
N GLY A 135 11.83 -4.58 8.80
CA GLY A 135 12.15 -3.44 7.95
C GLY A 135 10.95 -2.91 7.19
N PRO A 136 11.05 -2.74 5.86
CA PRO A 136 9.97 -2.18 5.03
C PRO A 136 8.67 -2.98 4.99
N SER A 137 8.67 -4.24 5.42
CA SER A 137 7.48 -5.11 5.47
C SER A 137 6.87 -5.27 6.86
N LEU A 138 7.28 -4.45 7.83
CA LEU A 138 6.91 -4.58 9.24
C LEU A 138 5.40 -4.59 9.52
N GLY A 139 4.60 -3.89 8.69
CA GLY A 139 3.20 -3.62 8.98
C GLY A 139 2.29 -4.84 9.17
N MET A 140 2.70 -6.01 8.65
CA MET A 140 1.93 -7.24 8.73
C MET A 140 2.75 -8.46 9.14
N SER A 141 4.06 -8.42 9.01
CA SER A 141 4.93 -9.60 9.09
C SER A 141 4.87 -10.27 10.47
N LYS A 142 4.80 -9.50 11.57
CA LYS A 142 4.72 -10.07 12.92
C LYS A 142 3.41 -10.82 13.14
N CYS A 143 2.26 -10.25 12.75
CA CYS A 143 0.98 -10.92 12.95
C CYS A 143 0.88 -12.21 12.11
N ILE A 144 1.51 -12.27 10.94
CA ILE A 144 1.60 -13.48 10.12
C ILE A 144 2.48 -14.51 10.83
N ALA A 145 3.68 -14.13 11.25
CA ALA A 145 4.60 -15.04 11.96
C ALA A 145 3.98 -15.61 13.24
N ASP A 146 3.30 -14.79 14.06
CA ASP A 146 2.65 -15.21 15.31
C ASP A 146 1.50 -16.20 15.12
N ASN A 147 0.89 -16.21 13.93
CA ASN A 147 -0.21 -17.12 13.62
C ASN A 147 0.23 -18.30 12.75
N SER A 148 1.53 -18.44 12.46
CA SER A 148 2.12 -19.53 11.71
C SER A 148 2.66 -20.62 12.65
N LYS A 149 2.61 -21.88 12.21
CA LYS A 149 3.13 -23.01 12.99
C LYS A 149 4.65 -23.10 12.93
N ILE A 150 5.25 -22.66 11.82
CA ILE A 150 6.68 -22.67 11.55
C ILE A 150 7.07 -21.32 10.96
N VAL A 151 8.17 -20.75 11.44
CA VAL A 151 8.70 -19.48 10.96
C VAL A 151 10.11 -19.67 10.39
N ILE A 152 10.29 -19.31 9.13
CA ILE A 152 11.57 -19.29 8.43
C ILE A 152 11.94 -17.84 8.15
N VAL A 153 13.10 -17.40 8.61
CA VAL A 153 13.63 -16.07 8.26
C VAL A 153 14.74 -16.18 7.22
N GLU A 154 14.66 -15.38 6.17
CA GLU A 154 15.78 -15.12 5.27
C GLU A 154 16.52 -13.87 5.73
N VAL A 155 17.78 -14.01 6.10
CA VAL A 155 18.57 -12.88 6.56
C VAL A 155 19.21 -12.15 5.38
N ASN A 156 18.89 -10.87 5.25
CA ASN A 156 19.55 -9.93 4.34
C ASN A 156 19.91 -8.65 5.12
N ARG A 157 21.20 -8.42 5.32
CA ARG A 157 21.72 -7.30 6.12
C ARG A 157 21.50 -5.93 5.49
N ASN A 158 21.08 -5.91 4.19
CA ASN A 158 20.68 -4.69 3.50
C ASN A 158 19.26 -4.22 3.89
N ILE A 159 18.43 -5.08 4.53
CA ILE A 159 17.13 -4.66 5.06
C ILE A 159 17.32 -3.61 6.15
N PRO A 160 16.79 -2.39 6.01
CA PRO A 160 16.93 -1.35 7.02
C PRO A 160 16.17 -1.72 8.29
N ARG A 161 16.79 -1.46 9.45
CA ARG A 161 16.16 -1.66 10.74
C ARG A 161 15.25 -0.48 11.06
N ILE A 162 13.96 -0.68 10.91
CA ILE A 162 12.93 0.29 11.27
C ILE A 162 12.42 -0.09 12.65
N LYS A 163 12.80 0.70 13.66
CA LYS A 163 12.41 0.47 15.04
C LYS A 163 11.02 1.07 15.32
N GLY A 164 10.33 0.53 16.34
CA GLY A 164 9.00 1.03 16.69
C GLY A 164 8.35 0.17 17.77
N SER A 165 7.16 -0.33 17.49
CA SER A 165 6.48 -1.30 18.35
C SER A 165 7.20 -2.65 18.38
N GLU A 166 6.82 -3.51 19.32
CA GLU A 166 7.38 -4.89 19.40
C GLU A 166 7.08 -5.67 18.12
N GLU A 167 6.01 -5.34 17.41
CA GLU A 167 5.62 -5.96 16.14
C GLU A 167 6.53 -5.57 14.95
N SER A 168 7.44 -4.61 15.12
CA SER A 168 8.42 -4.24 14.08
C SER A 168 9.56 -5.27 13.93
N ARG A 169 9.65 -6.25 14.84
CA ARG A 169 10.77 -7.19 14.96
C ARG A 169 10.31 -8.57 15.45
N ILE A 170 11.17 -9.57 15.30
CA ILE A 170 10.97 -10.93 15.82
C ILE A 170 12.21 -11.39 16.56
N HIS A 171 12.02 -11.99 17.72
CA HIS A 171 13.11 -12.54 18.49
C HIS A 171 13.50 -13.94 17.98
N ILE A 172 14.79 -14.28 18.07
CA ILE A 172 15.31 -15.55 17.57
C ILE A 172 14.60 -16.78 18.18
N SER A 173 14.10 -16.70 19.41
CA SER A 173 13.34 -17.79 20.05
C SER A 173 12.00 -18.10 19.37
N GLU A 174 11.49 -17.17 18.53
CA GLU A 174 10.23 -17.31 17.79
C GLU A 174 10.47 -17.83 16.35
N VAL A 175 11.73 -18.07 15.97
CA VAL A 175 12.14 -18.51 14.64
C VAL A 175 12.54 -19.97 14.67
N ASP A 176 12.09 -20.77 13.69
CA ASP A 176 12.46 -22.20 13.59
C ASP A 176 13.69 -22.41 12.71
N TYR A 177 13.80 -21.72 11.60
CA TYR A 177 14.90 -21.83 10.65
C TYR A 177 15.41 -20.47 10.22
N ILE A 178 16.73 -20.38 10.07
CA ILE A 178 17.45 -19.18 9.58
C ILE A 178 18.16 -19.55 8.29
N VAL A 179 17.95 -18.74 7.25
CA VAL A 179 18.61 -18.89 5.93
C VAL A 179 19.38 -17.61 5.64
N GLU A 180 20.68 -17.72 5.41
CA GLU A 180 21.48 -16.58 4.93
C GLU A 180 21.50 -16.51 3.41
N THR A 181 21.20 -15.35 2.85
CA THR A 181 21.03 -15.15 1.39
C THR A 181 22.27 -14.55 0.71
N GLY A 182 23.31 -14.17 1.48
CA GLY A 182 24.47 -13.47 0.96
C GLY A 182 24.22 -11.98 0.62
N ASP A 183 23.21 -11.41 1.26
CA ASP A 183 22.90 -9.97 1.24
C ASP A 183 22.69 -9.38 -0.19
N PRO A 184 21.76 -9.93 -0.99
CA PRO A 184 21.47 -9.38 -2.31
C PRO A 184 20.97 -7.93 -2.19
N PRO A 185 21.18 -7.10 -3.24
CA PRO A 185 20.64 -5.74 -3.26
C PRO A 185 19.13 -5.75 -3.16
N LEU A 186 18.57 -4.74 -2.49
CA LEU A 186 17.13 -4.60 -2.35
C LEU A 186 16.50 -4.13 -3.67
N PHE A 187 15.25 -4.49 -3.88
CA PHE A 187 14.46 -3.90 -4.96
C PHE A 187 14.25 -2.41 -4.66
N GLU A 188 14.53 -1.59 -5.67
CA GLU A 188 14.27 -0.15 -5.63
C GLU A 188 13.03 0.18 -6.46
N MET A 189 12.12 0.96 -5.89
CA MET A 189 10.95 1.40 -6.63
C MET A 189 11.36 2.41 -7.70
N PRO A 190 11.05 2.18 -8.98
CA PRO A 190 11.24 3.21 -10.00
C PRO A 190 10.50 4.49 -9.63
N ASN A 191 11.20 5.61 -9.69
CA ASN A 191 10.63 6.95 -9.45
C ASN A 191 10.61 7.75 -10.76
N PRO A 192 9.65 7.49 -11.67
CA PRO A 192 9.56 8.22 -12.93
C PRO A 192 9.23 9.70 -12.67
N ALA A 193 9.73 10.57 -13.53
CA ALA A 193 9.38 11.98 -13.48
C ALA A 193 7.85 12.16 -13.55
N PRO A 194 7.28 13.05 -12.73
CA PRO A 194 5.85 13.35 -12.77
C PRO A 194 5.41 13.85 -14.15
N THR A 195 4.22 13.45 -14.56
CA THR A 195 3.60 14.00 -15.77
C THR A 195 3.11 15.44 -15.52
N GLU A 196 2.86 16.20 -16.61
CA GLU A 196 2.24 17.53 -16.49
C GLU A 196 0.90 17.48 -15.74
N THR A 197 0.14 16.41 -15.93
CA THR A 197 -1.14 16.19 -15.22
C THR A 197 -0.92 15.98 -13.73
N ASP A 198 0.08 15.19 -13.33
CA ASP A 198 0.44 14.99 -11.92
C ASP A 198 0.82 16.31 -11.26
N VAL A 199 1.63 17.13 -11.92
CA VAL A 199 2.05 18.44 -11.43
C VAL A 199 0.86 19.39 -11.30
N LYS A 200 -0.09 19.40 -12.26
CA LYS A 200 -1.30 20.23 -12.16
C LYS A 200 -2.16 19.82 -10.97
N ILE A 201 -2.40 18.52 -10.77
CA ILE A 201 -3.17 18.02 -9.61
C ILE A 201 -2.46 18.40 -8.30
N ALA A 202 -1.16 18.16 -8.20
CA ALA A 202 -0.38 18.49 -7.01
C ALA A 202 -0.44 19.98 -6.65
N ASN A 203 -0.35 20.89 -7.65
CA ASN A 203 -0.53 22.33 -7.45
C ASN A 203 -1.93 22.71 -6.95
N LEU A 204 -2.97 21.99 -7.39
CA LEU A 204 -4.34 22.23 -6.91
C LEU A 204 -4.53 21.76 -5.46
N LEU A 205 -3.75 20.77 -5.00
CA LEU A 205 -3.84 20.23 -3.63
C LEU A 205 -3.03 21.05 -2.62
N LEU A 206 -1.88 21.60 -3.02
CA LEU A 206 -0.96 22.30 -2.13
C LEU A 206 -1.64 23.38 -1.24
N PRO A 207 -2.58 24.22 -1.73
CA PRO A 207 -3.26 25.24 -0.90
C PRO A 207 -4.13 24.66 0.23
N TYR A 208 -4.47 23.37 0.20
CA TYR A 208 -5.25 22.70 1.25
C TYR A 208 -4.39 22.19 2.40
N ILE A 209 -3.07 22.15 2.23
CA ILE A 209 -2.11 21.72 3.25
C ILE A 209 -1.67 22.95 4.03
N LYS A 210 -1.70 22.86 5.35
CA LYS A 210 -1.32 23.95 6.26
C LYS A 210 -0.04 23.61 6.99
N ASP A 211 0.64 24.60 7.52
CA ASP A 211 1.74 24.40 8.47
C ASP A 211 1.29 23.48 9.62
N GLY A 212 2.14 22.55 9.99
CA GLY A 212 1.87 21.57 11.03
C GLY A 212 0.89 20.45 10.65
N ALA A 213 0.37 20.41 9.43
CA ALA A 213 -0.50 19.32 8.99
C ALA A 213 0.20 17.96 9.09
N CYS A 214 -0.53 16.91 9.48
CA CYS A 214 -0.07 15.54 9.39
C CYS A 214 -0.49 14.97 8.03
N VAL A 215 0.47 14.45 7.26
CA VAL A 215 0.20 14.02 5.88
C VAL A 215 0.36 12.51 5.70
N GLN A 216 -0.54 11.95 4.89
CA GLN A 216 -0.41 10.63 4.27
C GLN A 216 -0.44 10.79 2.76
N LEU A 217 0.58 10.28 2.10
CA LEU A 217 0.71 10.26 0.64
C LEU A 217 0.67 8.81 0.16
N GLY A 218 -0.05 8.56 -0.93
CA GLY A 218 0.07 7.33 -1.69
C GLY A 218 1.43 7.21 -2.40
N ILE A 219 1.55 6.26 -3.31
CA ILE A 219 2.72 6.08 -4.17
C ILE A 219 2.36 6.42 -5.62
N GLY A 220 3.38 6.77 -6.42
CA GLY A 220 3.23 7.07 -7.85
C GLY A 220 3.57 8.52 -8.21
N GLY A 221 3.35 8.88 -9.47
CA GLY A 221 3.79 10.18 -10.03
C GLY A 221 3.20 11.39 -9.30
N MET A 222 1.89 11.42 -9.06
CA MET A 222 1.24 12.56 -8.42
C MET A 222 1.62 12.74 -6.93
N PRO A 223 1.63 11.71 -6.08
CA PRO A 223 2.13 11.85 -4.71
C PRO A 223 3.61 12.28 -4.63
N ASN A 224 4.45 11.79 -5.55
CA ASN A 224 5.85 12.21 -5.62
C ASN A 224 5.97 13.69 -6.04
N ALA A 225 5.21 14.12 -7.08
CA ALA A 225 5.14 15.52 -7.48
C ALA A 225 4.71 16.44 -6.32
N LEU A 226 3.73 16.00 -5.54
CA LEU A 226 3.29 16.76 -4.37
C LEU A 226 4.37 16.83 -3.29
N GLY A 227 5.08 15.73 -3.04
CA GLY A 227 6.22 15.71 -2.11
C GLY A 227 7.31 16.71 -2.50
N GLU A 228 7.66 16.78 -3.78
CA GLU A 228 8.61 17.75 -4.33
C GLU A 228 8.09 19.18 -4.21
N LEU A 229 6.83 19.44 -4.57
CA LEU A 229 6.21 20.75 -4.43
C LEU A 229 6.16 21.23 -2.96
N ILE A 230 5.88 20.32 -2.02
CA ILE A 230 5.94 20.61 -0.59
C ILE A 230 7.37 20.98 -0.19
N ALA A 231 8.37 20.24 -0.67
CA ALA A 231 9.78 20.51 -0.40
C ALA A 231 10.19 21.93 -0.84
N ASP A 232 9.69 22.39 -1.99
CA ASP A 232 9.96 23.70 -2.56
C ASP A 232 9.06 24.82 -2.00
N SER A 233 8.00 24.49 -1.26
CA SER A 233 7.03 25.46 -0.72
C SER A 233 7.51 26.16 0.55
N ASP A 234 6.73 27.14 1.03
CA ASP A 234 6.94 27.81 2.32
C ASP A 234 6.34 27.05 3.53
N LEU A 235 5.74 25.86 3.31
CA LEU A 235 5.15 25.03 4.36
C LEU A 235 6.19 24.61 5.41
N LYS A 236 5.74 24.50 6.67
CA LYS A 236 6.60 24.23 7.82
C LYS A 236 5.98 23.19 8.74
N ASP A 237 6.86 22.49 9.45
CA ASP A 237 6.52 21.61 10.57
C ASP A 237 5.50 20.52 10.23
N LEU A 238 5.51 19.99 9.01
CA LEU A 238 4.65 18.89 8.63
C LEU A 238 4.96 17.62 9.44
N GLY A 239 3.93 16.82 9.68
CA GLY A 239 4.02 15.51 10.29
C GLY A 239 3.74 14.40 9.29
N MET A 240 4.20 13.19 9.60
CA MET A 240 3.95 11.98 8.83
C MET A 240 3.20 10.95 9.68
N HIS A 241 2.08 10.47 9.18
CA HIS A 241 1.40 9.26 9.62
C HIS A 241 0.87 8.56 8.37
N THR A 242 1.55 7.49 7.94
CA THR A 242 1.33 6.92 6.61
C THR A 242 1.36 5.39 6.64
N GLU A 243 0.52 4.76 5.83
CA GLU A 243 0.60 3.34 5.56
C GLU A 243 1.93 2.99 4.91
N LEU A 244 2.24 3.65 3.81
CA LEU A 244 3.44 3.39 3.02
C LEU A 244 4.30 4.65 2.94
N CYS A 245 5.54 4.56 3.45
CA CYS A 245 6.55 5.60 3.36
C CYS A 245 7.36 5.44 2.07
N SER A 246 7.65 6.55 1.36
CA SER A 246 8.35 6.56 0.07
C SER A 246 9.28 7.77 -0.07
N ASP A 247 9.99 7.87 -1.19
CA ASP A 247 10.95 8.95 -1.49
C ASP A 247 10.38 10.37 -1.38
N GLY A 248 9.07 10.56 -1.59
CA GLY A 248 8.42 11.85 -1.38
C GLY A 248 8.60 12.39 0.04
N TYR A 249 8.61 11.53 1.05
CA TYR A 249 8.88 11.93 2.44
C TYR A 249 10.36 12.25 2.67
N LEU A 250 11.27 11.52 2.02
CA LEU A 250 12.70 11.83 2.07
C LEU A 250 12.97 13.23 1.49
N ALA A 251 12.33 13.60 0.37
CA ALA A 251 12.44 14.94 -0.22
C ALA A 251 11.96 16.03 0.77
N MET A 252 10.79 15.84 1.38
CA MET A 252 10.27 16.77 2.39
C MET A 252 11.19 16.86 3.63
N PHE A 253 11.77 15.74 4.06
CA PHE A 253 12.73 15.71 5.17
C PHE A 253 13.99 16.50 4.85
N LYS A 254 14.62 16.25 3.69
CA LYS A 254 15.82 16.96 3.23
C LYS A 254 15.62 18.47 3.13
N ALA A 255 14.42 18.89 2.72
CA ALA A 255 14.03 20.30 2.66
C ALA A 255 13.66 20.91 4.04
N GLY A 256 13.73 20.14 5.13
CA GLY A 256 13.39 20.59 6.47
C GLY A 256 11.90 20.83 6.70
N LYS A 257 11.02 20.31 5.84
CA LYS A 257 9.57 20.48 5.94
C LYS A 257 8.93 19.44 6.87
N LEU A 258 9.50 18.24 6.95
CA LEU A 258 8.99 17.10 7.70
C LEU A 258 9.67 17.00 9.08
N THR A 259 9.25 17.83 10.03
CA THR A 259 9.82 17.87 11.39
C THR A 259 9.08 16.96 12.37
N ASN A 260 7.83 16.61 12.09
CA ASN A 260 6.90 15.92 13.00
C ASN A 260 6.62 16.67 14.32
N ALA A 261 7.15 17.87 14.51
CA ALA A 261 7.12 18.60 15.77
C ALA A 261 5.70 19.00 16.21
N LYS A 262 4.79 19.21 15.25
CA LYS A 262 3.41 19.66 15.49
C LYS A 262 2.38 18.53 15.49
N LYS A 263 2.81 17.28 15.34
CA LYS A 263 1.88 16.13 15.44
C LYS A 263 1.23 16.08 16.83
N THR A 264 -0.07 15.81 16.83
CA THR A 264 -0.83 15.59 18.09
C THR A 264 -0.50 14.23 18.67
N LEU A 265 -0.46 13.21 17.82
CA LEU A 265 -0.08 11.84 18.18
C LEU A 265 1.38 11.58 17.77
N HIS A 266 2.21 11.08 18.69
CA HIS A 266 3.65 10.85 18.49
C HIS A 266 4.40 12.12 18.03
N PRO A 267 4.39 13.23 18.83
CA PRO A 267 5.09 14.45 18.47
C PRO A 267 6.60 14.19 18.29
N GLY A 268 7.16 14.77 17.22
CA GLY A 268 8.58 14.57 16.87
C GLY A 268 8.89 13.24 16.18
N LYS A 269 7.90 12.39 15.90
CA LYS A 269 8.08 11.08 15.26
C LYS A 269 7.17 10.91 14.03
N GLY A 270 7.77 10.55 12.91
CA GLY A 270 7.04 10.01 11.76
C GLY A 270 6.59 8.58 12.01
N VAL A 271 5.35 8.26 11.68
CA VAL A 271 4.76 6.91 11.86
C VAL A 271 4.54 6.28 10.50
N LEU A 272 4.97 5.01 10.36
CA LEU A 272 4.79 4.23 9.13
C LEU A 272 4.44 2.77 9.41
N GLY A 273 3.73 2.14 8.46
CA GLY A 273 3.43 0.71 8.47
C GLY A 273 4.28 -0.09 7.48
N LEU A 274 4.52 0.48 6.31
CA LEU A 274 5.30 -0.11 5.22
C LEU A 274 6.26 0.94 4.66
N ALA A 275 7.29 0.50 3.94
CA ALA A 275 8.22 1.40 3.27
C ALA A 275 8.67 0.83 1.92
N ILE A 276 8.89 1.70 0.93
CA ILE A 276 9.53 1.34 -0.33
C ILE A 276 10.08 2.59 -1.00
N GLY A 277 11.30 2.53 -1.49
CA GLY A 277 11.93 3.67 -2.15
C GLY A 277 13.28 3.31 -2.75
N SER A 278 14.10 4.33 -2.95
CA SER A 278 15.47 4.25 -3.45
C SER A 278 16.44 3.68 -2.40
N HIS A 279 17.68 3.43 -2.83
CA HIS A 279 18.76 3.07 -1.91
C HIS A 279 18.96 4.13 -0.81
N GLU A 280 19.02 5.40 -1.20
CA GLU A 280 19.16 6.52 -0.26
C GLU A 280 18.01 6.59 0.76
N PHE A 281 16.78 6.30 0.33
CA PHE A 281 15.62 6.21 1.20
C PHE A 281 15.78 5.09 2.25
N ASN A 282 16.30 3.92 1.84
CA ASN A 282 16.54 2.81 2.76
C ASN A 282 17.64 3.15 3.78
N GLU A 283 18.70 3.84 3.36
CA GLU A 283 19.75 4.33 4.27
C GLU A 283 19.19 5.37 5.26
N TRP A 284 18.33 6.27 4.80
CA TRP A 284 17.67 7.26 5.66
C TRP A 284 16.80 6.63 6.74
N LEU A 285 16.08 5.54 6.45
CA LEU A 285 15.23 4.86 7.41
C LEU A 285 15.99 3.96 8.39
N ASN A 286 17.19 3.48 7.99
CA ASN A 286 17.93 2.51 8.79
C ASN A 286 18.35 3.09 10.14
N ASP A 287 17.87 2.46 11.22
CA ASP A 287 18.10 2.89 12.61
C ASP A 287 17.77 4.37 12.89
N ASN A 288 16.89 5.00 12.08
CA ASN A 288 16.55 6.40 12.23
C ASN A 288 15.59 6.61 13.42
N PRO A 289 16.02 7.30 14.50
CA PRO A 289 15.18 7.49 15.68
C PRO A 289 14.01 8.48 15.46
N GLY A 290 13.98 9.22 14.36
CA GLY A 290 12.91 10.14 14.02
C GLY A 290 11.66 9.46 13.44
N TYR A 291 11.75 8.17 13.10
CA TYR A 291 10.69 7.40 12.45
C TYR A 291 10.43 6.11 13.22
N ILE A 292 9.17 5.78 13.40
CA ILE A 292 8.74 4.62 14.17
C ILE A 292 7.76 3.77 13.37
N GLY A 293 8.04 2.46 13.34
CA GLY A 293 7.23 1.46 12.67
C GLY A 293 6.14 0.89 13.59
N TYR A 294 4.94 0.77 13.08
CA TYR A 294 3.81 0.13 13.74
C TYR A 294 3.09 -0.84 12.80
N PRO A 295 2.37 -1.85 13.32
CA PRO A 295 1.55 -2.73 12.48
C PRO A 295 0.42 -1.95 11.81
N LEU A 296 -0.03 -2.45 10.64
CA LEU A 296 -1.12 -1.81 9.88
C LEU A 296 -2.43 -1.73 10.68
N SER A 297 -2.65 -2.65 11.63
CA SER A 297 -3.80 -2.58 12.54
C SER A 297 -3.80 -1.33 13.43
N TYR A 298 -2.65 -0.70 13.62
CA TYR A 298 -2.50 0.58 14.33
C TYR A 298 -2.44 1.75 13.36
N VAL A 299 -1.55 1.67 12.35
CA VAL A 299 -1.30 2.79 11.42
C VAL A 299 -2.56 3.14 10.64
N ASN A 300 -3.32 2.13 10.23
CA ASN A 300 -4.51 2.26 9.40
C ASN A 300 -5.81 2.33 10.22
N ASP A 301 -5.75 2.30 11.56
CA ASP A 301 -6.95 2.47 12.36
C ASP A 301 -7.49 3.90 12.22
N PRO A 302 -8.72 4.11 11.72
CA PRO A 302 -9.30 5.43 11.57
C PRO A 302 -9.34 6.24 12.87
N TYR A 303 -9.51 5.57 14.02
CA TYR A 303 -9.46 6.24 15.31
C TYR A 303 -8.05 6.75 15.62
N VAL A 304 -7.02 5.95 15.36
CA VAL A 304 -5.61 6.37 15.55
C VAL A 304 -5.25 7.51 14.58
N ILE A 305 -5.59 7.37 13.31
CA ILE A 305 -5.37 8.40 12.28
C ILE A 305 -6.00 9.73 12.71
N SER A 306 -7.24 9.69 13.20
CA SER A 306 -8.02 10.87 13.58
C SER A 306 -7.46 11.65 14.76
N GLN A 307 -6.59 11.04 15.56
CA GLN A 307 -5.92 11.72 16.69
C GLN A 307 -4.83 12.70 16.25
N ASN A 308 -4.43 12.69 14.98
CA ASN A 308 -3.59 13.75 14.41
C ASN A 308 -4.50 14.87 13.88
N ASP A 309 -4.41 16.05 14.47
CA ASP A 309 -5.09 17.25 13.96
C ASP A 309 -4.59 17.62 12.55
N ASN A 310 -5.47 18.19 11.73
CA ASN A 310 -5.20 18.57 10.35
C ASN A 310 -4.61 17.39 9.52
N MET A 311 -5.15 16.19 9.70
CA MET A 311 -4.76 15.04 8.90
C MET A 311 -5.14 15.25 7.44
N VAL A 312 -4.16 15.21 6.53
CA VAL A 312 -4.36 15.33 5.08
C VAL A 312 -3.98 14.01 4.45
N SER A 313 -4.99 13.27 4.00
CA SER A 313 -4.81 11.99 3.30
C SER A 313 -4.97 12.21 1.80
N ILE A 314 -4.02 11.70 1.01
CA ILE A 314 -4.00 11.87 -0.45
C ILE A 314 -3.75 10.53 -1.11
N ASN A 315 -4.77 10.03 -1.82
CA ASN A 315 -4.76 8.73 -2.46
C ASN A 315 -5.15 8.83 -3.93
N ALA A 316 -4.61 7.95 -4.76
CA ALA A 316 -4.99 7.85 -6.16
C ALA A 316 -6.17 6.88 -6.35
N CYS A 317 -6.99 7.10 -7.40
CA CYS A 317 -8.00 6.15 -7.83
C CYS A 317 -7.92 5.87 -9.33
N ILE A 318 -8.62 4.82 -9.77
CA ILE A 318 -8.73 4.42 -11.17
C ILE A 318 -9.87 5.20 -11.85
N GLY A 319 -10.97 5.40 -11.12
CA GLY A 319 -12.12 6.14 -11.65
C GLY A 319 -13.12 6.52 -10.57
N ALA A 320 -14.07 7.38 -10.96
CA ALA A 320 -15.21 7.79 -10.14
C ALA A 320 -16.47 7.87 -10.99
N ASP A 321 -17.64 7.74 -10.37
CA ASP A 321 -18.91 7.95 -11.07
C ASP A 321 -19.61 9.26 -10.64
N LEU A 322 -20.69 9.63 -11.33
CA LEU A 322 -21.43 10.85 -11.04
C LEU A 322 -22.10 10.85 -9.66
N TYR A 323 -22.25 9.70 -9.02
CA TYR A 323 -22.79 9.59 -7.66
C TYR A 323 -21.69 9.77 -6.59
N GLY A 324 -20.41 9.81 -7.00
CA GLY A 324 -19.26 9.94 -6.11
C GLY A 324 -18.78 8.60 -5.55
N GLN A 325 -19.11 7.46 -6.19
CA GLN A 325 -18.46 6.18 -5.91
C GLN A 325 -17.04 6.20 -6.48
N ILE A 326 -16.09 5.57 -5.79
CA ILE A 326 -14.67 5.53 -6.18
C ILE A 326 -14.22 4.09 -6.35
N SER A 327 -13.62 3.80 -7.51
CA SER A 327 -12.91 2.56 -7.77
C SER A 327 -11.40 2.81 -7.79
N SER A 328 -10.64 2.08 -6.96
CA SER A 328 -9.18 2.21 -6.87
C SER A 328 -8.47 0.88 -7.05
N GLU A 329 -9.19 -0.23 -7.09
CA GLU A 329 -8.62 -1.58 -7.08
C GLU A 329 -8.97 -2.41 -8.32
N SER A 330 -9.94 -1.98 -9.13
CA SER A 330 -10.34 -2.69 -10.34
C SER A 330 -10.64 -1.78 -11.50
N SER A 331 -10.66 -2.34 -12.71
CA SER A 331 -11.22 -1.75 -13.92
C SER A 331 -12.17 -2.77 -14.54
N GLY A 332 -13.47 -2.54 -14.42
CA GLY A 332 -14.46 -3.57 -14.55
C GLY A 332 -14.18 -4.68 -13.52
N THR A 333 -14.21 -5.93 -13.97
CA THR A 333 -13.89 -7.10 -13.12
C THR A 333 -12.38 -7.42 -13.05
N ARG A 334 -11.54 -6.68 -13.77
CA ARG A 334 -10.08 -6.90 -13.77
C ARG A 334 -9.46 -6.33 -12.52
N GLN A 335 -8.79 -7.16 -11.73
CA GLN A 335 -8.03 -6.72 -10.56
C GLN A 335 -6.80 -5.90 -10.98
N ILE A 336 -6.65 -4.71 -10.42
CA ILE A 336 -5.53 -3.78 -10.71
C ILE A 336 -4.60 -3.67 -9.51
N SER A 337 -5.16 -3.61 -8.30
CA SER A 337 -4.44 -3.34 -7.06
C SER A 337 -5.11 -4.09 -5.91
N GLY A 338 -5.39 -3.46 -4.82
CA GLY A 338 -6.13 -3.97 -3.67
C GLY A 338 -6.77 -2.83 -2.92
N THR A 339 -7.56 -3.13 -1.91
CA THR A 339 -8.20 -2.12 -1.07
C THR A 339 -7.15 -1.25 -0.36
N GLY A 340 -6.05 -1.86 0.13
CA GLY A 340 -5.05 -1.15 0.92
C GLY A 340 -5.66 -0.43 2.11
N GLY A 341 -5.12 0.73 2.44
CA GLY A 341 -5.61 1.61 3.50
C GLY A 341 -6.37 2.84 3.02
N GLN A 342 -6.70 2.96 1.73
CA GLN A 342 -7.40 4.16 1.23
C GLN A 342 -8.68 4.46 2.02
N LEU A 343 -9.54 3.45 2.23
CA LEU A 343 -10.77 3.60 2.99
C LEU A 343 -10.50 3.99 4.44
N ASP A 344 -9.46 3.41 5.04
CA ASP A 344 -9.05 3.67 6.42
C ASP A 344 -8.64 5.14 6.61
N PHE A 345 -7.77 5.63 5.73
CA PHE A 345 -7.29 7.00 5.78
C PHE A 345 -8.36 8.03 5.40
N VAL A 346 -9.28 7.70 4.48
CA VAL A 346 -10.45 8.53 4.20
C VAL A 346 -11.31 8.68 5.45
N CYS A 347 -11.63 7.59 6.14
CA CYS A 347 -12.41 7.62 7.38
C CYS A 347 -11.66 8.40 8.48
N GLY A 348 -10.38 8.09 8.71
CA GLY A 348 -9.59 8.72 9.75
C GLY A 348 -9.41 10.22 9.54
N ALA A 349 -9.16 10.66 8.31
CA ALA A 349 -9.06 12.08 7.99
C ALA A 349 -10.38 12.83 8.12
N GLN A 350 -11.54 12.18 7.83
CA GLN A 350 -12.85 12.78 8.10
C GLN A 350 -13.10 13.00 9.60
N MET A 351 -12.63 12.08 10.43
CA MET A 351 -12.79 12.16 11.89
C MET A 351 -11.78 13.12 12.54
N SER A 352 -10.67 13.43 11.86
CA SER A 352 -9.62 14.33 12.35
C SER A 352 -10.12 15.78 12.41
N ASN A 353 -9.77 16.51 13.47
CA ASN A 353 -10.05 17.94 13.59
C ASN A 353 -9.31 18.72 12.49
N GLY A 354 -10.05 19.35 11.59
CA GLY A 354 -9.51 20.05 10.41
C GLY A 354 -8.98 19.12 9.31
N GLY A 355 -9.23 17.82 9.41
CA GLY A 355 -8.74 16.83 8.46
C GLY A 355 -9.40 16.88 7.07
N LYS A 356 -8.70 16.36 6.07
CA LYS A 356 -9.15 16.30 4.68
C LYS A 356 -8.63 15.02 4.03
N ALA A 357 -9.48 14.34 3.26
CA ALA A 357 -9.05 13.22 2.43
C ALA A 357 -9.33 13.53 0.96
N PHE A 358 -8.30 13.44 0.14
CA PHE A 358 -8.35 13.68 -1.29
C PHE A 358 -8.21 12.34 -2.02
N ILE A 359 -9.11 12.13 -2.99
CA ILE A 359 -9.04 11.06 -3.97
C ILE A 359 -8.70 11.71 -5.31
N CYS A 360 -7.57 11.34 -5.89
CA CYS A 360 -6.99 12.03 -7.04
C CYS A 360 -6.88 11.10 -8.25
N MET A 361 -7.12 11.64 -9.44
CA MET A 361 -6.91 10.93 -10.70
C MET A 361 -6.72 11.92 -11.85
N SER A 362 -5.99 11.53 -12.91
CA SER A 362 -6.14 12.21 -14.20
C SER A 362 -7.58 12.02 -14.69
N SER A 363 -8.19 13.05 -15.29
CA SER A 363 -9.58 12.98 -15.75
C SER A 363 -9.80 11.94 -16.86
N THR A 364 -8.73 11.56 -17.56
CA THR A 364 -8.76 10.62 -18.69
C THR A 364 -7.62 9.60 -18.61
N HIS A 365 -7.74 8.55 -19.39
CA HIS A 365 -6.66 7.65 -19.77
C HIS A 365 -6.74 7.30 -21.25
N THR A 366 -5.62 6.98 -21.85
CA THR A 366 -5.54 6.50 -23.23
C THR A 366 -5.30 4.99 -23.23
N ASP A 367 -6.11 4.25 -23.95
CA ASP A 367 -5.94 2.81 -24.08
C ASP A 367 -4.81 2.44 -25.06
N LYS A 368 -4.54 1.14 -25.22
CA LYS A 368 -3.47 0.65 -26.12
C LYS A 368 -3.73 0.93 -27.61
N SER A 369 -4.97 1.23 -27.99
CA SER A 369 -5.34 1.60 -29.37
C SER A 369 -5.21 3.10 -29.62
N GLY A 370 -4.89 3.90 -28.62
CA GLY A 370 -4.77 5.35 -28.70
C GLY A 370 -6.10 6.08 -28.45
N VAL A 371 -7.16 5.40 -28.03
CA VAL A 371 -8.44 6.01 -27.72
C VAL A 371 -8.43 6.58 -26.30
N MET A 372 -8.85 7.84 -26.18
CA MET A 372 -9.01 8.53 -24.90
C MET A 372 -10.35 8.18 -24.27
N HIS A 373 -10.33 7.82 -22.99
CA HIS A 373 -11.51 7.48 -22.20
C HIS A 373 -11.58 8.36 -20.94
N SER A 374 -12.79 8.76 -20.55
CA SER A 374 -13.01 9.44 -19.28
C SER A 374 -12.84 8.47 -18.10
N ARG A 375 -12.20 8.96 -17.01
CA ARG A 375 -12.18 8.26 -15.72
C ARG A 375 -13.35 8.63 -14.82
N ILE A 376 -14.08 9.71 -15.17
CA ILE A 376 -15.37 10.04 -14.57
C ILE A 376 -16.43 9.44 -15.47
N VAL A 377 -17.21 8.49 -14.95
CA VAL A 377 -18.23 7.74 -15.71
C VAL A 377 -19.64 8.03 -15.18
N PRO A 378 -20.69 7.82 -15.98
CA PRO A 378 -22.08 8.01 -15.51
C PRO A 378 -22.42 7.17 -14.30
N THR A 379 -22.12 5.87 -14.36
CA THR A 379 -22.21 4.86 -13.29
C THR A 379 -21.17 3.78 -13.57
N PHE A 380 -20.65 3.16 -12.53
CA PHE A 380 -19.81 1.98 -12.72
C PHE A 380 -20.61 0.78 -13.24
N SER A 381 -19.97 -0.03 -14.06
CA SER A 381 -20.54 -1.24 -14.64
C SER A 381 -19.62 -2.43 -14.40
N GLY A 382 -19.69 -2.98 -13.17
CA GLY A 382 -18.88 -4.12 -12.73
C GLY A 382 -17.56 -3.76 -12.06
N ASP A 383 -17.25 -2.49 -11.90
CA ASP A 383 -16.09 -2.04 -11.13
C ASP A 383 -16.31 -2.26 -9.63
N ILE A 384 -15.27 -2.66 -8.93
CA ILE A 384 -15.29 -2.81 -7.48
C ILE A 384 -15.18 -1.44 -6.82
N ILE A 385 -16.08 -1.14 -5.89
CA ILE A 385 -16.12 0.14 -5.19
C ILE A 385 -15.21 0.07 -3.97
N THR A 386 -14.09 0.77 -4.05
CA THR A 386 -13.11 0.83 -2.95
C THR A 386 -13.53 1.82 -1.87
N THR A 387 -14.01 3.00 -2.27
CA THR A 387 -14.56 3.99 -1.33
C THR A 387 -16.01 4.29 -1.70
N PRO A 388 -16.98 3.98 -0.81
CA PRO A 388 -18.39 4.22 -1.07
C PRO A 388 -18.69 5.71 -1.10
N ARG A 389 -19.71 6.11 -1.89
CA ARG A 389 -20.11 7.51 -2.07
C ARG A 389 -20.44 8.27 -0.79
N SER A 390 -20.78 7.56 0.29
CA SER A 390 -21.05 8.16 1.61
C SER A 390 -19.80 8.61 2.36
N LEU A 391 -18.61 8.14 1.94
CA LEU A 391 -17.33 8.45 2.56
C LEU A 391 -16.40 9.28 1.67
N ALA A 392 -16.54 9.22 0.33
CA ALA A 392 -15.79 10.08 -0.57
C ALA A 392 -16.22 11.55 -0.41
N PHE A 393 -15.26 12.44 -0.12
CA PHE A 393 -15.58 13.86 0.01
C PHE A 393 -14.72 14.79 -0.84
N TYR A 394 -13.42 14.81 -0.83
CA TYR A 394 -12.65 15.58 -1.81
C TYR A 394 -12.24 14.69 -2.99
N VAL A 395 -12.56 15.13 -4.20
CA VAL A 395 -12.13 14.50 -5.46
C VAL A 395 -11.39 15.54 -6.30
N ALA A 396 -10.23 15.16 -6.84
CA ALA A 396 -9.38 16.04 -7.63
C ALA A 396 -9.00 15.44 -8.98
N THR A 397 -9.03 16.29 -10.00
CA THR A 397 -8.42 16.04 -11.32
C THR A 397 -7.58 17.26 -11.70
N GLU A 398 -6.93 17.23 -12.85
CA GLU A 398 -6.20 18.40 -13.40
C GLU A 398 -7.11 19.61 -13.74
N TYR A 399 -8.43 19.44 -13.67
CA TYR A 399 -9.43 20.49 -13.91
C TYR A 399 -9.98 21.12 -12.64
N GLY A 400 -9.67 20.59 -11.47
CA GLY A 400 -10.08 21.19 -10.19
C GLY A 400 -10.22 20.19 -9.05
N VAL A 401 -10.62 20.73 -7.90
CA VAL A 401 -10.91 19.99 -6.68
C VAL A 401 -12.35 20.30 -6.27
N VAL A 402 -13.13 19.26 -6.01
CA VAL A 402 -14.52 19.38 -5.53
C VAL A 402 -14.68 18.67 -4.19
N ASN A 403 -15.55 19.21 -3.34
CA ASN A 403 -15.95 18.57 -2.09
C ASN A 403 -17.37 18.03 -2.23
N LEU A 404 -17.53 16.71 -2.12
CA LEU A 404 -18.81 16.02 -2.26
C LEU A 404 -19.57 15.85 -0.94
N ALA A 405 -18.98 16.23 0.19
CA ALA A 405 -19.61 16.06 1.50
C ALA A 405 -20.91 16.89 1.62
N GLY A 406 -21.99 16.25 2.03
CA GLY A 406 -23.30 16.89 2.20
C GLY A 406 -24.05 17.20 0.91
N LEU A 407 -23.46 16.96 -0.27
CA LEU A 407 -24.11 17.23 -1.55
C LEU A 407 -25.13 16.14 -1.90
N THR A 408 -26.25 16.58 -2.46
CA THR A 408 -27.28 15.73 -3.07
C THR A 408 -26.75 15.09 -4.36
N THR A 409 -27.49 14.12 -4.93
CA THR A 409 -27.06 13.44 -6.16
C THR A 409 -26.90 14.38 -7.37
N TRP A 410 -27.76 15.39 -7.49
CA TRP A 410 -27.60 16.36 -8.60
C TRP A 410 -26.42 17.32 -8.41
N GLU A 411 -26.17 17.75 -7.16
CA GLU A 411 -25.00 18.57 -6.84
C GLU A 411 -23.70 17.80 -7.03
N ARG A 412 -23.68 16.49 -6.67
CA ARG A 412 -22.53 15.60 -6.93
C ARG A 412 -22.28 15.46 -8.44
N ALA A 413 -23.34 15.21 -9.22
CA ALA A 413 -23.21 15.12 -10.69
C ALA A 413 -22.64 16.42 -11.26
N ASP A 414 -23.15 17.58 -10.83
CA ASP A 414 -22.63 18.89 -11.26
C ASP A 414 -21.15 19.08 -10.88
N ALA A 415 -20.79 18.79 -9.64
CA ALA A 415 -19.42 18.85 -9.14
C ALA A 415 -18.48 17.93 -9.93
N MET A 416 -18.84 16.65 -10.10
CA MET A 416 -18.01 15.67 -10.81
C MET A 416 -17.85 16.04 -12.30
N ILE A 417 -18.91 16.52 -12.96
CA ILE A 417 -18.84 16.96 -14.35
C ILE A 417 -17.94 18.20 -14.47
N SER A 418 -17.92 19.09 -13.45
CA SER A 418 -17.05 20.29 -13.48
C SER A 418 -15.57 19.97 -13.57
N ILE A 419 -15.13 18.86 -12.96
CA ILE A 419 -13.74 18.40 -12.95
C ILE A 419 -13.46 17.31 -13.99
N ALA A 420 -14.44 16.90 -14.80
CA ALA A 420 -14.24 16.01 -15.93
C ALA A 420 -13.52 16.71 -17.09
N HIS A 421 -12.86 15.92 -17.95
CA HIS A 421 -12.28 16.44 -19.19
C HIS A 421 -13.37 17.12 -20.04
N PRO A 422 -13.13 18.30 -20.61
CA PRO A 422 -14.14 19.06 -21.36
C PRO A 422 -14.87 18.26 -22.43
N ASP A 423 -14.16 17.43 -23.18
CA ASP A 423 -14.73 16.63 -24.30
C ASP A 423 -15.78 15.60 -23.86
N PHE A 424 -15.81 15.22 -22.58
CA PHE A 424 -16.76 14.24 -22.05
C PHE A 424 -17.92 14.85 -21.26
N ARG A 425 -17.90 16.17 -21.00
CA ARG A 425 -18.92 16.82 -20.14
C ARG A 425 -20.32 16.72 -20.70
N ASP A 426 -20.51 16.94 -22.01
CA ASP A 426 -21.82 16.87 -22.64
C ASP A 426 -22.41 15.45 -22.60
N GLU A 427 -21.59 14.42 -22.75
CA GLU A 427 -22.00 13.03 -22.60
C GLU A 427 -22.42 12.73 -21.15
N LEU A 428 -21.64 13.18 -20.18
CA LEU A 428 -21.95 13.03 -18.75
C LEU A 428 -23.23 13.77 -18.36
N ILE A 429 -23.49 14.97 -18.89
CA ILE A 429 -24.74 15.71 -18.68
C ILE A 429 -25.93 14.92 -19.21
N LYS A 430 -25.88 14.42 -20.46
CA LYS A 430 -26.93 13.59 -21.03
C LYS A 430 -27.21 12.33 -20.19
N ALA A 431 -26.16 11.71 -19.68
CA ALA A 431 -26.30 10.55 -18.82
C ALA A 431 -26.93 10.93 -17.46
N ALA A 432 -26.53 12.06 -16.87
CA ALA A 432 -27.12 12.56 -15.64
C ALA A 432 -28.61 12.92 -15.79
N GLU A 433 -29.00 13.49 -16.94
CA GLU A 433 -30.40 13.72 -17.30
C GLU A 433 -31.20 12.41 -17.41
N ALA A 434 -30.66 11.42 -18.14
CA ALA A 434 -31.27 10.11 -18.27
C ALA A 434 -31.46 9.39 -16.94
N ASN A 435 -30.47 9.53 -16.04
CA ASN A 435 -30.49 8.99 -14.68
C ASN A 435 -31.34 9.83 -13.69
N ARG A 436 -31.92 10.95 -14.15
CA ARG A 436 -32.70 11.89 -13.31
C ARG A 436 -31.95 12.48 -12.12
N ILE A 437 -30.64 12.67 -12.28
CA ILE A 437 -29.75 13.31 -11.30
C ILE A 437 -29.15 14.62 -11.83
N TRP A 438 -29.71 15.17 -12.92
CA TRP A 438 -29.34 16.50 -13.45
C TRP A 438 -30.46 17.49 -13.19
N LEU A 439 -30.15 18.62 -12.57
CA LEU A 439 -31.13 19.66 -12.33
C LEU A 439 -31.37 20.45 -13.62
N PRO A 440 -32.61 20.58 -14.15
CA PRO A 440 -32.86 21.26 -15.42
C PRO A 440 -32.42 22.72 -15.47
N SER A 441 -32.31 23.37 -14.31
CA SER A 441 -31.79 24.74 -14.17
C SER A 441 -30.27 24.85 -14.18
N ASN A 442 -29.52 23.73 -14.12
CA ASN A 442 -28.06 23.78 -14.21
C ASN A 442 -27.65 24.33 -15.56
N LYS A 443 -26.94 25.44 -15.54
CA LYS A 443 -26.39 26.08 -16.75
C LYS A 443 -24.87 26.08 -16.64
N ARG A 444 -24.24 25.70 -17.74
CA ARG A 444 -22.77 25.72 -17.89
C ARG A 444 -22.41 26.54 -19.12
#